data_1518ba568cd929d7ea11daeab627b935
#
_entry.id   1518ba568cd929d7ea11daeab627b935
#
_cell.length_a   1.000
_cell.length_b   1.000
_cell.length_c   1.000
_cell.angle_alpha   90.00
_cell.angle_beta   90.00
_cell.angle_gamma   90.00
#
_symmetry.space_group_name_H-M   'P 1'
#
loop_
_entity.id
_entity.type
_entity.pdbx_description
1 polymer ?
#
loop_
_entity_poly.entity_id
_entity_poly.type
_entity_poly.pdbx_seq_one_letter_code
_entity_poly.pdbx_strand_id
1 'polypeptide(L)'
;IQDMETIKNNQDILMERERLASLGQLIGGIAHNLKTPIMSISGAAEGLTDLVKEYDSSIDDPDVNSQDHHDIAKDMNSWIVKIKDYTEYMSDIITTVKGQAVNLSNEEDISFTIEELLKRVNILMKHELKNAIIYLNISLKTDENTIIHGDVNSLVQVINNMVSNSIQAYEGKTEQTIDLIVEKEDNNLLISIKDYASGLPDKVKEKWFKEMITTK
;
A
#
# COMPACT_ATOMS: atom_id res chain seq x y z
N ILE A 1 39.46 12.82 -25.84
CA ILE A 1 38.40 13.80 -25.50
C ILE A 1 37.08 13.36 -26.11
N GLN A 2 37.04 13.01 -27.41
CA GLN A 2 35.80 12.53 -28.11
C GLN A 2 35.21 11.26 -27.49
N ASP A 3 36.02 10.31 -27.02
CA ASP A 3 35.56 9.08 -26.37
C ASP A 3 34.88 9.34 -25.03
N MET A 4 35.35 10.31 -24.23
CA MET A 4 34.76 10.65 -22.94
C MET A 4 33.39 11.30 -23.08
N GLU A 5 33.20 12.12 -24.10
CA GLU A 5 31.93 12.79 -24.39
C GLU A 5 30.87 11.78 -24.87
N THR A 6 31.30 10.81 -25.69
CA THR A 6 30.43 9.71 -26.15
C THR A 6 30.03 8.79 -24.99
N ILE A 7 30.96 8.48 -24.06
CA ILE A 7 30.69 7.67 -22.87
C ILE A 7 29.69 8.39 -21.95
N LYS A 8 29.91 9.69 -21.72
CA LYS A 8 29.01 10.51 -20.90
C LYS A 8 27.61 10.57 -21.49
N ASN A 9 27.50 10.82 -22.80
CA ASN A 9 26.21 10.88 -23.50
C ASN A 9 25.46 9.52 -23.46
N ASN A 10 26.17 8.39 -23.57
CA ASN A 10 25.59 7.07 -23.43
C ASN A 10 25.14 6.78 -21.98
N GLN A 11 25.86 7.25 -20.99
CA GLN A 11 25.47 7.14 -19.58
C GLN A 11 24.20 7.96 -19.29
N ASP A 12 24.11 9.20 -19.80
CA ASP A 12 22.94 10.05 -19.67
C ASP A 12 21.69 9.42 -20.30
N ILE A 13 21.84 8.82 -21.49
CA ILE A 13 20.75 8.08 -22.17
C ILE A 13 20.33 6.84 -21.40
N LEU A 14 21.27 6.11 -20.81
CA LEU A 14 20.95 4.94 -19.98
C LEU A 14 20.22 5.34 -18.70
N MET A 15 20.66 6.39 -18.00
CA MET A 15 19.97 6.92 -16.84
C MET A 15 18.56 7.39 -17.16
N GLU A 16 18.37 8.10 -18.28
CA GLU A 16 17.04 8.54 -18.72
C GLU A 16 16.11 7.34 -19.01
N ARG A 17 16.63 6.27 -19.65
CA ARG A 17 15.88 5.04 -19.89
C ARG A 17 15.52 4.30 -18.59
N GLU A 18 16.42 4.20 -17.65
CA GLU A 18 16.15 3.64 -16.32
C GLU A 18 15.09 4.43 -15.58
N ARG A 19 15.18 5.76 -15.61
CA ARG A 19 14.19 6.68 -15.03
C ARG A 19 12.81 6.50 -15.63
N LEU A 20 12.71 6.42 -16.96
CA LEU A 20 11.45 6.17 -17.66
C LEU A 20 10.88 4.78 -17.36
N ALA A 21 11.72 3.76 -17.26
CA ALA A 21 11.29 2.42 -16.87
C ALA A 21 10.77 2.36 -15.44
N SER A 22 11.46 3.00 -14.49
CA SER A 22 11.04 3.14 -13.09
C SER A 22 9.71 3.89 -12.98
N LEU A 23 9.55 5.00 -13.73
CA LEU A 23 8.31 5.76 -13.79
C LEU A 23 7.16 4.92 -14.36
N GLY A 24 7.41 4.13 -15.40
CA GLY A 24 6.42 3.21 -15.98
C GLY A 24 5.95 2.15 -14.98
N GLN A 25 6.87 1.61 -14.20
CA GLN A 25 6.59 0.62 -13.16
C GLN A 25 5.77 1.24 -12.00
N LEU A 26 6.12 2.46 -11.58
CA LEU A 26 5.37 3.23 -10.60
C LEU A 26 3.94 3.51 -11.07
N ILE A 27 3.75 3.98 -12.31
CA ILE A 27 2.43 4.25 -12.88
C ILE A 27 1.58 2.98 -12.91
N GLY A 28 2.18 1.84 -13.29
CA GLY A 28 1.50 0.53 -13.29
C GLY A 28 1.03 0.12 -11.90
N GLY A 29 1.88 0.26 -10.89
CA GLY A 29 1.55 -0.03 -9.48
C GLY A 29 0.45 0.90 -8.94
N ILE A 30 0.54 2.19 -9.24
CA ILE A 30 -0.47 3.18 -8.85
C ILE A 30 -1.82 2.87 -9.49
N ALA A 31 -1.84 2.61 -10.81
CA ALA A 31 -3.07 2.29 -11.52
C ALA A 31 -3.74 1.03 -10.94
N HIS A 32 -2.95 0.03 -10.57
CA HIS A 32 -3.45 -1.17 -9.90
C HIS A 32 -4.04 -0.85 -8.53
N ASN A 33 -3.33 -0.08 -7.71
CA ASN A 33 -3.76 0.28 -6.35
C ASN A 33 -4.97 1.23 -6.33
N LEU A 34 -5.18 2.04 -7.37
CA LEU A 34 -6.36 2.88 -7.52
C LEU A 34 -7.57 2.11 -8.07
N LYS A 35 -7.36 1.06 -8.86
CA LYS A 35 -8.45 0.28 -9.44
C LYS A 35 -9.36 -0.34 -8.37
N THR A 36 -8.79 -0.92 -7.33
CA THR A 36 -9.54 -1.58 -6.24
C THR A 36 -10.48 -0.61 -5.51
N PRO A 37 -10.02 0.54 -4.97
CA PRO A 37 -10.91 1.48 -4.30
C PRO A 37 -11.96 2.08 -5.25
N ILE A 38 -11.63 2.34 -6.52
CA ILE A 38 -12.60 2.82 -7.50
C ILE A 38 -13.73 1.82 -7.70
N MET A 39 -13.41 0.53 -7.88
CA MET A 39 -14.42 -0.52 -8.02
C MET A 39 -15.26 -0.67 -6.74
N SER A 40 -14.65 -0.55 -5.57
CA SER A 40 -15.35 -0.63 -4.29
C SER A 40 -16.30 0.55 -4.06
N ILE A 41 -15.88 1.77 -4.44
CA ILE A 41 -16.76 2.95 -4.40
C ILE A 41 -17.92 2.79 -5.38
N SER A 42 -17.67 2.30 -6.60
CA SER A 42 -18.71 2.06 -7.60
C SER A 42 -19.76 1.04 -7.10
N GLY A 43 -19.30 -0.10 -6.56
CA GLY A 43 -20.19 -1.11 -5.99
C GLY A 43 -20.97 -0.61 -4.76
N ALA A 44 -20.34 0.19 -3.91
CA ALA A 44 -21.00 0.80 -2.76
C ALA A 44 -22.06 1.84 -3.18
N ALA A 45 -21.81 2.61 -4.23
CA ALA A 45 -22.76 3.57 -4.80
C ALA A 45 -23.96 2.85 -5.45
N GLU A 46 -23.73 1.72 -6.09
CA GLU A 46 -24.80 0.88 -6.65
C GLU A 46 -25.69 0.29 -5.54
N GLY A 47 -25.08 -0.31 -4.51
CA GLY A 47 -25.81 -0.81 -3.34
C GLY A 47 -26.61 0.28 -2.61
N LEU A 48 -26.06 1.50 -2.51
CA LEU A 48 -26.78 2.65 -1.95
C LEU A 48 -27.96 3.04 -2.84
N THR A 49 -27.81 3.01 -4.16
CA THR A 49 -28.89 3.30 -5.11
C THR A 49 -30.05 2.32 -4.97
N ASP A 50 -29.76 1.05 -4.76
CA ASP A 50 -30.81 0.04 -4.58
C ASP A 50 -31.55 0.21 -3.25
N LEU A 51 -30.82 0.52 -2.15
CA LEU A 51 -31.46 0.84 -0.86
C LEU A 51 -32.31 2.11 -0.90
N VAL A 52 -31.93 3.11 -1.71
CA VAL A 52 -32.76 4.31 -1.92
C VAL A 52 -34.07 3.94 -2.63
N LYS A 53 -34.03 3.07 -3.65
CA LYS A 53 -35.24 2.59 -4.33
C LYS A 53 -36.13 1.76 -3.39
N GLU A 54 -35.53 0.89 -2.58
CA GLU A 54 -36.22 0.10 -1.57
C GLU A 54 -36.94 1.01 -0.57
N TYR A 55 -36.23 2.02 -0.05
CA TYR A 55 -36.79 3.02 0.86
C TYR A 55 -37.95 3.77 0.23
N ASP A 56 -37.78 4.27 -1.01
CA ASP A 56 -38.82 5.00 -1.74
C ASP A 56 -40.10 4.14 -1.96
N SER A 57 -39.91 2.88 -2.33
CA SER A 57 -41.03 1.94 -2.52
C SER A 57 -41.74 1.53 -1.23
N SER A 58 -41.07 1.66 -0.08
CA SER A 58 -41.61 1.28 1.23
C SER A 58 -42.41 2.38 1.95
N ILE A 59 -42.36 3.64 1.46
CA ILE A 59 -42.96 4.80 2.18
C ILE A 59 -44.44 4.67 2.43
N ASP A 60 -45.20 4.18 1.46
CA ASP A 60 -46.65 4.06 1.55
C ASP A 60 -47.14 2.60 1.71
N ASP A 61 -46.20 1.68 2.02
CA ASP A 61 -46.51 0.27 2.23
C ASP A 61 -47.04 0.03 3.66
N PRO A 62 -48.31 -0.42 3.84
CA PRO A 62 -48.87 -0.63 5.17
C PRO A 62 -48.24 -1.78 5.95
N ASP A 63 -47.49 -2.66 5.30
CA ASP A 63 -46.81 -3.78 5.92
C ASP A 63 -45.37 -3.38 6.43
N VAL A 64 -44.91 -2.18 6.06
CA VAL A 64 -43.61 -1.64 6.46
C VAL A 64 -43.77 -0.68 7.65
N ASN A 65 -43.00 -0.93 8.69
CA ASN A 65 -43.03 -0.13 9.90
C ASN A 65 -41.84 0.80 10.04
N SER A 66 -41.85 1.67 11.05
CA SER A 66 -40.79 2.63 11.31
C SER A 66 -39.45 1.97 11.58
N GLN A 67 -39.42 0.76 12.12
CA GLN A 67 -38.16 0.04 12.39
C GLN A 67 -37.50 -0.41 11.08
N ASP A 68 -38.30 -0.88 10.12
CA ASP A 68 -37.80 -1.28 8.80
C ASP A 68 -37.12 -0.09 8.08
N HIS A 69 -37.76 1.11 8.14
CA HIS A 69 -37.16 2.33 7.61
C HIS A 69 -35.83 2.69 8.30
N HIS A 70 -35.72 2.49 9.62
CA HIS A 70 -34.47 2.71 10.36
C HIS A 70 -33.39 1.71 9.95
N ASP A 71 -33.75 0.46 9.69
CA ASP A 71 -32.81 -0.57 9.26
C ASP A 71 -32.28 -0.28 7.85
N ILE A 72 -33.13 0.10 6.91
CA ILE A 72 -32.71 0.56 5.57
C ILE A 72 -31.77 1.78 5.68
N ALA A 73 -32.12 2.76 6.51
CA ALA A 73 -31.29 3.96 6.69
C ALA A 73 -29.93 3.61 7.30
N LYS A 74 -29.87 2.64 8.21
CA LYS A 74 -28.61 2.13 8.79
C LYS A 74 -27.73 1.47 7.73
N ASP A 75 -28.33 0.67 6.84
CA ASP A 75 -27.61 0.03 5.74
C ASP A 75 -27.11 1.05 4.72
N MET A 76 -27.92 2.07 4.37
CA MET A 76 -27.47 3.21 3.56
C MET A 76 -26.25 3.89 4.17
N ASN A 77 -26.29 4.16 5.49
CA ASN A 77 -25.17 4.79 6.17
C ASN A 77 -23.91 3.91 6.14
N SER A 78 -24.04 2.59 6.22
CA SER A 78 -22.92 1.66 6.12
C SER A 78 -22.19 1.76 4.76
N TRP A 79 -22.95 1.90 3.67
CA TRP A 79 -22.41 2.10 2.33
C TRP A 79 -21.74 3.48 2.18
N ILE A 80 -22.33 4.54 2.75
CA ILE A 80 -21.73 5.88 2.77
C ILE A 80 -20.37 5.87 3.49
N VAL A 81 -20.28 5.17 4.64
CA VAL A 81 -19.02 5.02 5.38
C VAL A 81 -17.96 4.32 4.52
N LYS A 82 -18.32 3.24 3.83
CA LYS A 82 -17.40 2.55 2.90
C LYS A 82 -16.91 3.48 1.78
N ILE A 83 -17.79 4.26 1.17
CA ILE A 83 -17.40 5.25 0.15
C ILE A 83 -16.40 6.25 0.70
N LYS A 84 -16.63 6.78 1.90
CA LYS A 84 -15.73 7.72 2.57
C LYS A 84 -14.37 7.10 2.84
N ASP A 85 -14.32 5.90 3.42
CA ASP A 85 -13.09 5.17 3.74
C ASP A 85 -12.24 4.95 2.47
N TYR A 86 -12.86 4.52 1.36
CA TYR A 86 -12.13 4.31 0.10
C TYR A 86 -11.70 5.62 -0.57
N THR A 87 -12.47 6.71 -0.40
CA THR A 87 -12.10 8.03 -0.92
C THR A 87 -10.90 8.60 -0.15
N GLU A 88 -10.87 8.44 1.17
CA GLU A 88 -9.73 8.81 2.01
C GLU A 88 -8.47 8.03 1.59
N TYR A 89 -8.60 6.71 1.40
CA TYR A 89 -7.51 5.86 0.92
C TYR A 89 -6.96 6.31 -0.45
N MET A 90 -7.83 6.67 -1.40
CA MET A 90 -7.39 7.22 -2.69
C MET A 90 -6.64 8.54 -2.54
N SER A 91 -7.10 9.42 -1.66
CA SER A 91 -6.44 10.69 -1.36
C SER A 91 -5.03 10.46 -0.79
N ASP A 92 -4.89 9.49 0.11
CA ASP A 92 -3.60 9.11 0.70
C ASP A 92 -2.63 8.59 -0.37
N ILE A 93 -3.11 7.72 -1.29
CA ILE A 93 -2.31 7.24 -2.43
C ILE A 93 -1.86 8.42 -3.30
N ILE A 94 -2.77 9.30 -3.70
CA ILE A 94 -2.46 10.45 -4.57
C ILE A 94 -1.44 11.37 -3.90
N THR A 95 -1.58 11.63 -2.60
CA THR A 95 -0.66 12.48 -1.84
C THR A 95 0.74 11.86 -1.79
N THR A 96 0.81 10.56 -1.54
CA THR A 96 2.08 9.81 -1.54
C THR A 96 2.76 9.87 -2.90
N VAL A 97 2.02 9.62 -3.98
CA VAL A 97 2.51 9.67 -5.36
C VAL A 97 2.96 11.07 -5.77
N LYS A 98 2.20 12.10 -5.40
CA LYS A 98 2.58 13.48 -5.69
C LYS A 98 3.91 13.86 -5.03
N GLY A 99 4.14 13.42 -3.79
CA GLY A 99 5.43 13.59 -3.12
C GLY A 99 6.58 12.88 -3.85
N GLN A 100 6.29 11.74 -4.49
CA GLN A 100 7.25 10.98 -5.30
C GLN A 100 7.62 11.70 -6.61
N ALA A 101 6.65 12.24 -7.31
CA ALA A 101 6.87 12.92 -8.59
C ALA A 101 7.74 14.20 -8.45
N VAL A 102 7.67 14.89 -7.31
CA VAL A 102 8.47 16.08 -7.03
C VAL A 102 9.93 15.73 -6.78
N ASN A 103 10.22 14.58 -6.15
CA ASN A 103 11.59 14.13 -5.86
C ASN A 103 12.33 13.61 -7.10
N LEU A 104 11.61 13.24 -8.18
CA LEU A 104 12.23 12.84 -9.45
C LEU A 104 12.91 14.00 -10.21
N SER A 105 12.70 15.25 -9.80
CA SER A 105 13.24 16.43 -10.47
C SER A 105 14.58 16.94 -9.91
N ASN A 106 15.04 16.44 -8.77
CA ASN A 106 16.30 16.86 -8.13
C ASN A 106 17.28 15.70 -8.06
N GLU A 107 18.32 15.76 -8.87
CA GLU A 107 19.43 14.78 -8.92
C GLU A 107 20.44 14.89 -7.76
N GLU A 108 20.25 15.82 -6.81
CA GLU A 108 21.21 16.04 -5.73
C GLU A 108 20.71 15.37 -4.44
N ASP A 109 21.44 14.36 -3.98
CA ASP A 109 21.36 13.71 -2.66
C ASP A 109 19.93 13.32 -2.24
N ILE A 110 19.36 12.31 -2.89
CA ILE A 110 18.08 11.74 -2.46
C ILE A 110 18.30 11.10 -1.09
N SER A 111 17.87 11.80 -0.06
CA SER A 111 17.93 11.32 1.32
C SER A 111 16.56 11.48 1.99
N PHE A 112 16.26 10.59 2.92
CA PHE A 112 15.02 10.59 3.67
C PHE A 112 15.25 10.12 5.11
N THR A 113 14.33 10.40 6.02
CA THR A 113 14.39 9.93 7.40
C THR A 113 13.67 8.60 7.59
N ILE A 114 14.00 7.87 8.66
CA ILE A 114 13.26 6.67 9.06
C ILE A 114 11.79 7.02 9.32
N GLU A 115 11.51 8.17 9.96
CA GLU A 115 10.15 8.65 10.18
C GLU A 115 9.36 8.75 8.88
N GLU A 116 9.94 9.37 7.84
CA GLU A 116 9.30 9.51 6.53
C GLU A 116 9.02 8.15 5.89
N LEU A 117 9.98 7.21 5.95
CA LEU A 117 9.81 5.86 5.46
C LEU A 117 8.62 5.15 6.15
N LEU A 118 8.61 5.14 7.48
CA LEU A 118 7.58 4.46 8.26
C LEU A 118 6.20 5.09 8.08
N LYS A 119 6.14 6.41 7.97
CA LYS A 119 4.90 7.14 7.67
C LYS A 119 4.31 6.72 6.32
N ARG A 120 5.13 6.62 5.26
CA ARG A 120 4.69 6.18 3.92
C ARG A 120 4.20 4.73 3.94
N VAL A 121 4.94 3.83 4.58
CA VAL A 121 4.54 2.42 4.75
C VAL A 121 3.19 2.32 5.47
N ASN A 122 3.03 3.03 6.59
CA ASN A 122 1.79 2.99 7.36
C ASN A 122 0.58 3.50 6.56
N ILE A 123 0.74 4.60 5.80
CA ILE A 123 -0.32 5.12 4.93
C ILE A 123 -0.74 4.08 3.89
N LEU A 124 0.21 3.50 3.18
CA LEU A 124 -0.07 2.58 2.07
C LEU A 124 -0.62 1.22 2.53
N MET A 125 -0.18 0.73 3.71
CA MET A 125 -0.63 -0.56 4.24
C MET A 125 -1.89 -0.47 5.10
N LYS A 126 -2.30 0.74 5.55
CA LYS A 126 -3.43 0.97 6.45
C LYS A 126 -4.71 0.25 6.01
N HIS A 127 -5.05 0.34 4.72
CA HIS A 127 -6.27 -0.24 4.20
C HIS A 127 -6.21 -1.77 4.11
N GLU A 128 -5.10 -2.32 3.65
CA GLU A 128 -4.90 -3.77 3.52
C GLU A 128 -4.89 -4.44 4.90
N LEU A 129 -4.17 -3.86 5.87
CA LEU A 129 -4.15 -4.31 7.26
C LEU A 129 -5.53 -4.26 7.92
N LYS A 130 -6.27 -3.14 7.74
CA LYS A 130 -7.64 -2.97 8.27
C LYS A 130 -8.59 -4.04 7.71
N ASN A 131 -8.54 -4.29 6.39
CA ASN A 131 -9.41 -5.28 5.75
C ASN A 131 -9.09 -6.71 6.19
N ALA A 132 -7.83 -7.01 6.41
CA ALA A 132 -7.39 -8.32 6.90
C ALA A 132 -7.59 -8.47 8.42
N ILE A 133 -7.90 -7.39 9.15
CA ILE A 133 -7.95 -7.34 10.63
C ILE A 133 -6.62 -7.85 11.20
N ILE A 134 -5.50 -7.27 10.70
CA ILE A 134 -4.14 -7.58 11.12
C ILE A 134 -3.49 -6.31 11.66
N TYR A 135 -2.70 -6.44 12.72
CA TYR A 135 -2.02 -5.34 13.39
C TYR A 135 -0.55 -5.28 12.97
N LEU A 136 -0.10 -4.10 12.53
CA LEU A 136 1.31 -3.83 12.27
C LEU A 136 1.93 -3.15 13.49
N ASN A 137 2.79 -3.86 14.21
CA ASN A 137 3.56 -3.32 15.33
C ASN A 137 4.89 -2.78 14.81
N ILE A 138 5.11 -1.48 14.96
CA ILE A 138 6.37 -0.83 14.58
C ILE A 138 7.21 -0.65 15.83
N SER A 139 8.39 -1.26 15.85
CA SER A 139 9.39 -1.14 16.90
C SER A 139 10.64 -0.43 16.37
N LEU A 140 10.81 0.82 16.76
CA LEU A 140 11.96 1.63 16.39
C LEU A 140 13.00 1.60 17.52
N LYS A 141 14.17 1.02 17.24
CA LYS A 141 15.30 0.90 18.17
C LYS A 141 16.46 1.83 17.79
N THR A 142 16.19 2.89 17.06
CA THR A 142 17.15 3.91 16.63
C THR A 142 16.45 5.27 16.56
N ASP A 143 17.19 6.34 16.28
CA ASP A 143 16.61 7.67 16.12
C ASP A 143 15.78 7.74 14.82
N GLU A 144 14.53 8.17 14.93
CA GLU A 144 13.60 8.35 13.80
C GLU A 144 14.09 9.37 12.77
N ASN A 145 14.92 10.33 13.20
CA ASN A 145 15.54 11.35 12.35
C ASN A 145 16.81 10.85 11.63
N THR A 146 17.18 9.57 11.80
CA THR A 146 18.32 9.00 11.08
C THR A 146 18.11 9.13 9.58
N ILE A 147 19.09 9.75 8.91
CA ILE A 147 19.06 9.98 7.47
C ILE A 147 19.56 8.73 6.73
N ILE A 148 18.80 8.33 5.72
CA ILE A 148 19.10 7.24 4.81
C ILE A 148 19.32 7.86 3.42
N HIS A 149 20.39 7.48 2.73
CA HIS A 149 20.64 7.88 1.35
C HIS A 149 20.09 6.84 0.39
N GLY A 150 19.28 7.25 -0.58
CA GLY A 150 18.68 6.39 -1.58
C GLY A 150 17.21 6.72 -1.88
N ASP A 151 16.59 5.91 -2.73
CA ASP A 151 15.19 6.09 -3.10
C ASP A 151 14.24 5.49 -2.05
N VAL A 152 13.55 6.35 -1.31
CA VAL A 152 12.56 5.97 -0.31
C VAL A 152 11.44 5.10 -0.91
N ASN A 153 11.08 5.32 -2.16
CA ASN A 153 9.95 4.65 -2.80
C ASN A 153 10.25 3.18 -3.08
N SER A 154 11.46 2.91 -3.56
CA SER A 154 11.94 1.54 -3.74
C SER A 154 11.95 0.78 -2.41
N LEU A 155 12.38 1.43 -1.33
CA LEU A 155 12.40 0.79 -0.02
C LEU A 155 10.98 0.59 0.55
N VAL A 156 10.09 1.57 0.39
CA VAL A 156 8.66 1.45 0.73
C VAL A 156 8.03 0.29 -0.03
N GLN A 157 8.30 0.15 -1.32
CA GLN A 157 7.77 -0.94 -2.14
C GLN A 157 8.24 -2.31 -1.63
N VAL A 158 9.51 -2.44 -1.28
CA VAL A 158 10.05 -3.69 -0.70
C VAL A 158 9.34 -4.03 0.61
N ILE A 159 9.20 -3.06 1.52
CA ILE A 159 8.53 -3.27 2.81
C ILE A 159 7.06 -3.64 2.60
N ASN A 160 6.34 -2.92 1.75
CA ASN A 160 4.94 -3.19 1.45
C ASN A 160 4.74 -4.60 0.87
N ASN A 161 5.60 -5.03 -0.06
CA ASN A 161 5.56 -6.38 -0.60
C ASN A 161 5.77 -7.45 0.48
N MET A 162 6.68 -7.21 1.42
CA MET A 162 6.93 -8.15 2.54
C MET A 162 5.74 -8.18 3.49
N VAL A 163 5.16 -7.03 3.86
CA VAL A 163 3.98 -6.96 4.72
C VAL A 163 2.78 -7.63 4.05
N SER A 164 2.54 -7.37 2.76
CA SER A 164 1.46 -8.01 2.00
C SER A 164 1.63 -9.53 1.91
N ASN A 165 2.86 -10.02 1.72
CA ASN A 165 3.15 -11.46 1.77
C ASN A 165 2.85 -12.05 3.15
N SER A 166 3.18 -11.34 4.23
CA SER A 166 2.88 -11.75 5.60
C SER A 166 1.37 -11.81 5.86
N ILE A 167 0.60 -10.84 5.35
CA ILE A 167 -0.88 -10.86 5.41
C ILE A 167 -1.43 -12.09 4.70
N GLN A 168 -0.93 -12.40 3.50
CA GLN A 168 -1.34 -13.57 2.73
C GLN A 168 -0.99 -14.89 3.43
N ALA A 169 0.15 -14.94 4.12
CA ALA A 169 0.59 -16.15 4.85
C ALA A 169 -0.33 -16.52 6.03
N TYR A 170 -1.14 -15.59 6.51
CA TYR A 170 -2.14 -15.88 7.54
C TYR A 170 -3.41 -16.53 6.99
N GLU A 171 -3.58 -16.67 5.66
CA GLU A 171 -4.67 -17.43 5.03
C GLU A 171 -6.08 -17.03 5.52
N GLY A 172 -6.30 -15.74 5.73
CA GLY A 172 -7.57 -15.18 6.22
C GLY A 172 -7.79 -15.26 7.73
N LYS A 173 -6.80 -15.69 8.52
CA LYS A 173 -6.85 -15.59 9.99
C LYS A 173 -6.79 -14.12 10.39
N THR A 174 -7.77 -13.68 11.16
CA THR A 174 -7.88 -12.33 11.69
C THR A 174 -7.18 -12.14 13.03
N GLU A 175 -7.06 -10.90 13.49
CA GLU A 175 -6.46 -10.53 14.79
C GLU A 175 -5.01 -11.00 14.95
N GLN A 176 -4.30 -11.14 13.82
CA GLN A 176 -2.89 -11.49 13.80
C GLN A 176 -2.01 -10.25 13.84
N THR A 177 -0.73 -10.44 14.11
CA THR A 177 0.25 -9.36 14.25
C THR A 177 1.42 -9.57 13.31
N ILE A 178 1.90 -8.47 12.73
CA ILE A 178 3.16 -8.41 11.98
C ILE A 178 4.05 -7.40 12.71
N ASP A 179 5.29 -7.77 13.02
CA ASP A 179 6.26 -6.87 13.62
C ASP A 179 7.19 -6.31 12.54
N LEU A 180 7.28 -4.99 12.47
CA LEU A 180 8.25 -4.23 11.69
C LEU A 180 9.27 -3.62 12.66
N ILE A 181 10.49 -4.11 12.65
CA ILE A 181 11.55 -3.71 13.57
C ILE A 181 12.61 -2.99 12.78
N VAL A 182 12.98 -1.78 13.25
CA VAL A 182 14.06 -0.97 12.67
C VAL A 182 15.11 -0.75 13.74
N GLU A 183 16.31 -1.24 13.48
CA GLU A 183 17.44 -1.14 14.42
C GLU A 183 18.73 -0.81 13.69
N LYS A 184 19.65 -0.16 14.40
CA LYS A 184 20.96 0.15 13.87
C LYS A 184 21.96 -0.89 14.34
N GLU A 185 22.64 -1.52 13.39
CA GLU A 185 23.75 -2.43 13.65
C GLU A 185 25.02 -1.84 13.02
N ASP A 186 25.93 -1.39 13.87
CA ASP A 186 27.17 -0.70 13.47
C ASP A 186 26.88 0.49 12.53
N ASN A 187 27.25 0.35 11.26
CA ASN A 187 27.09 1.36 10.22
C ASN A 187 25.90 1.07 9.28
N ASN A 188 25.14 0.01 9.57
CA ASN A 188 24.00 -0.44 8.77
C ASN A 188 22.69 -0.21 9.51
N LEU A 189 21.62 -0.04 8.75
CA LEU A 189 20.26 -0.07 9.24
C LEU A 189 19.65 -1.44 8.91
N LEU A 190 19.22 -2.16 9.93
CA LEU A 190 18.51 -3.42 9.77
C LEU A 190 17.01 -3.17 9.89
N ILE A 191 16.27 -3.53 8.84
CA ILE A 191 14.80 -3.49 8.82
C ILE A 191 14.32 -4.94 8.75
N SER A 192 13.63 -5.38 9.79
CA SER A 192 13.11 -6.75 9.92
C SER A 192 11.59 -6.76 9.90
N ILE A 193 11.01 -7.65 9.11
CA ILE A 193 9.57 -7.92 9.11
C ILE A 193 9.36 -9.37 9.55
N LYS A 194 8.57 -9.55 10.59
CA LYS A 194 8.30 -10.85 11.18
C LYS A 194 6.79 -11.07 11.26
N ASP A 195 6.34 -12.14 10.64
CA ASP A 195 5.02 -12.72 10.86
C ASP A 195 5.08 -13.95 11.73
N TYR A 196 3.93 -14.43 12.17
CA TYR A 196 3.77 -15.62 13.02
C TYR A 196 2.91 -16.69 12.33
N ALA A 197 2.90 -16.66 10.99
CA ALA A 197 2.24 -17.68 10.18
C ALA A 197 3.01 -19.01 10.17
N SER A 198 2.55 -19.97 9.36
CA SER A 198 3.15 -21.30 9.28
C SER A 198 4.58 -21.33 8.71
N GLY A 199 5.08 -20.21 8.20
CA GLY A 199 6.38 -20.08 7.54
C GLY A 199 6.40 -20.66 6.13
N LEU A 200 7.57 -20.62 5.51
CA LEU A 200 7.76 -21.12 4.14
C LEU A 200 8.02 -22.64 4.14
N PRO A 201 7.39 -23.39 3.22
CA PRO A 201 7.71 -24.79 2.99
C PRO A 201 9.19 -24.99 2.65
N ASP A 202 9.79 -26.10 3.08
CA ASP A 202 11.22 -26.34 2.87
C ASP A 202 11.62 -26.36 1.39
N LYS A 203 10.76 -26.87 0.52
CA LYS A 203 10.94 -26.85 -0.94
C LYS A 203 11.06 -25.42 -1.52
N VAL A 204 10.42 -24.44 -0.88
CA VAL A 204 10.49 -23.02 -1.28
C VAL A 204 11.77 -22.40 -0.75
N LYS A 205 12.19 -22.72 0.50
CA LYS A 205 13.44 -22.23 1.09
C LYS A 205 14.68 -22.60 0.29
N GLU A 206 14.74 -23.85 -0.25
CA GLU A 206 15.88 -24.33 -1.02
C GLU A 206 16.08 -23.57 -2.36
N LYS A 207 14.99 -23.06 -2.92
CA LYS A 207 14.98 -22.35 -4.21
C LYS A 207 14.93 -20.82 -4.07
N TRP A 208 14.81 -20.31 -2.84
CA TRP A 208 14.70 -18.89 -2.56
C TRP A 208 15.90 -18.13 -3.12
N PHE A 209 15.63 -17.02 -3.80
CA PHE A 209 16.63 -16.22 -4.55
C PHE A 209 17.31 -16.93 -5.75
N LYS A 210 16.96 -18.17 -6.08
CA LYS A 210 17.53 -18.86 -7.24
C LYS A 210 16.59 -18.89 -8.44
N GLU A 211 15.29 -18.98 -8.17
CA GLU A 211 14.24 -19.05 -9.18
C GLU A 211 13.04 -18.16 -8.77
N MET A 212 12.32 -17.60 -9.77
CA MET A 212 11.01 -16.99 -9.49
C MET A 212 10.02 -18.10 -9.14
N ILE A 213 9.63 -18.19 -7.86
CA ILE A 213 8.65 -19.16 -7.40
C ILE A 213 7.37 -18.41 -7.03
N THR A 214 6.24 -18.83 -7.62
CA THR A 214 4.91 -18.47 -7.14
C THR A 214 4.25 -19.72 -6.57
N THR A 215 3.61 -19.55 -5.43
CA THR A 215 2.79 -20.60 -4.78
C THR A 215 1.31 -20.50 -5.16
N LYS A 216 1.00 -19.64 -6.14
CA LYS A 216 -0.35 -19.48 -6.71
C LYS A 216 -0.50 -20.30 -7.96
#